data_310f3e46fb24c5b3e14dbc1cad385aca
#
_entry.id   310f3e46fb24c5b3e14dbc1cad385aca
#
_cell.length_a   1.000
_cell.length_b   1.000
_cell.length_c   1.000
_cell.angle_alpha   90.00
_cell.angle_beta   90.00
_cell.angle_gamma   90.00
#
_symmetry.space_group_name_H-M   'P 1'
#
loop_
_entity.id
_entity.type
_entity.pdbx_description
1 polymer ?
#
loop_
_entity_poly.entity_id
_entity_poly.type
_entity_poly.pdbx_seq_one_letter_code
_entity_poly.pdbx_strand_id
1 'polypeptide(L)'
;MSASSWTVGRYVVETLAANGIDTVFGIPGVHNIELYRGLELARMRHVLVRHEQNAVFAADGYARASGQLAAAFVISGPGVTNALTALAQAWSDSVPVLLVASAPLRATLGRGWGVLHELPDQRALVAGVTAFAGSARSDTELRDQLRAAFAALRAGRPRPSYLDIPLDLLGEPTALRAEVFPGAAPTPLPPRHALEQAQQLLAGARRPVFIAGGGARRAGAALRQLVESHDAYLVTTVAGKGALPESHAASLGASLPYAPTQELVAAADVVVAAGTELSETDIYTTTRLAMNGSLVRIDVDEQKLRDHYGACLALHGDAAAALQWLASHDEGARRSGWRSATGDGAAHRARIEAQLPENSRPAL
;
A
#
# COMPACT_ATOMS: atom_id res chain seq x y z
N MET A 1 28.52 32.66 12.68
CA MET A 1 27.97 31.37 12.23
C MET A 1 28.06 31.36 10.71
N SER A 2 28.90 30.51 10.14
CA SER A 2 29.09 30.37 8.68
C SER A 2 27.73 30.06 8.03
N ALA A 3 27.42 30.68 6.89
CA ALA A 3 26.27 30.37 6.06
C ALA A 3 26.18 28.83 5.91
N SER A 4 25.02 28.25 6.23
CA SER A 4 24.83 26.80 6.15
C SER A 4 25.20 26.32 4.75
N SER A 5 26.31 25.59 4.65
CA SER A 5 26.77 25.06 3.37
C SER A 5 25.68 24.17 2.76
N TRP A 6 25.48 24.28 1.44
CA TRP A 6 24.58 23.40 0.71
C TRP A 6 25.26 22.03 0.60
N THR A 7 24.88 21.10 1.50
CA THR A 7 25.46 19.75 1.58
C THR A 7 24.57 18.73 0.87
N VAL A 8 25.13 17.55 0.62
CA VAL A 8 24.39 16.39 0.09
C VAL A 8 23.23 16.03 1.01
N GLY A 9 23.41 16.04 2.34
CA GLY A 9 22.32 15.80 3.30
C GLY A 9 21.16 16.78 3.15
N ARG A 10 21.47 18.06 2.96
CA ARG A 10 20.44 19.08 2.67
C ARG A 10 19.76 18.84 1.32
N TYR A 11 20.53 18.53 0.27
CA TYR A 11 19.99 18.18 -1.04
C TYR A 11 18.98 17.03 -0.96
N VAL A 12 19.28 15.96 -0.21
CA VAL A 12 18.34 14.85 0.01
C VAL A 12 17.03 15.38 0.58
N VAL A 13 17.08 16.08 1.70
CA VAL A 13 15.88 16.52 2.42
C VAL A 13 15.03 17.48 1.57
N GLU A 14 15.66 18.46 0.93
CA GLU A 14 14.97 19.41 0.03
C GLU A 14 14.35 18.67 -1.18
N THR A 15 15.00 17.61 -1.68
CA THR A 15 14.46 16.78 -2.76
C THR A 15 13.26 15.95 -2.27
N LEU A 16 13.30 15.40 -1.06
CA LEU A 16 12.14 14.73 -0.47
C LEU A 16 10.95 15.69 -0.35
N ALA A 17 11.17 16.91 0.16
CA ALA A 17 10.14 17.93 0.27
C ALA A 17 9.57 18.33 -1.09
N ALA A 18 10.42 18.56 -2.09
CA ALA A 18 10.00 18.87 -3.47
C ALA A 18 9.15 17.75 -4.10
N ASN A 19 9.29 16.51 -3.63
CA ASN A 19 8.55 15.36 -4.12
C ASN A 19 7.35 14.98 -3.26
N GLY A 20 6.91 15.84 -2.34
CA GLY A 20 5.67 15.71 -1.57
C GLY A 20 5.81 14.94 -0.26
N ILE A 21 7.03 14.73 0.23
CA ILE A 21 7.24 14.20 1.59
C ILE A 21 7.39 15.40 2.54
N ASP A 22 6.39 15.65 3.36
CA ASP A 22 6.36 16.77 4.32
C ASP A 22 6.72 16.35 5.75
N THR A 23 6.71 15.06 6.03
CA THR A 23 6.93 14.49 7.35
C THR A 23 7.94 13.35 7.30
N VAL A 24 8.90 13.38 8.21
CA VAL A 24 9.91 12.34 8.41
C VAL A 24 9.83 11.80 9.84
N PHE A 25 9.91 10.50 9.97
CA PHE A 25 9.97 9.79 11.25
C PHE A 25 11.38 9.24 11.47
N GLY A 26 11.92 9.31 12.69
CA GLY A 26 13.26 8.75 12.89
C GLY A 26 13.93 9.13 14.19
N ILE A 27 15.18 8.72 14.29
CA ILE A 27 16.06 8.98 15.44
C ILE A 27 17.35 9.60 14.93
N PRO A 28 17.73 10.81 15.39
CA PRO A 28 19.03 11.38 15.06
C PRO A 28 20.16 10.58 15.71
N GLY A 29 21.24 10.40 14.96
CA GLY A 29 22.47 9.76 15.43
C GLY A 29 23.68 10.32 14.70
N VAL A 30 24.88 9.94 15.13
CA VAL A 30 26.12 10.45 14.57
C VAL A 30 26.22 10.25 13.06
N HIS A 31 25.71 9.11 12.57
CA HIS A 31 25.83 8.75 11.16
C HIS A 31 24.84 9.44 10.23
N ASN A 32 23.72 10.00 10.74
CA ASN A 32 22.69 10.64 9.92
C ASN A 32 22.43 12.11 10.27
N ILE A 33 23.28 12.72 11.10
CA ILE A 33 23.07 14.09 11.61
C ILE A 33 22.95 15.12 10.49
N GLU A 34 23.60 14.91 9.36
CA GLU A 34 23.54 15.83 8.21
C GLU A 34 22.16 15.84 7.54
N LEU A 35 21.43 14.72 7.58
CA LEU A 35 20.02 14.70 7.15
C LEU A 35 19.17 15.56 8.09
N TYR A 36 19.40 15.46 9.40
CA TYR A 36 18.65 16.25 10.39
C TYR A 36 18.94 17.76 10.32
N ARG A 37 20.16 18.16 9.99
CA ARG A 37 20.47 19.56 9.68
C ARG A 37 19.70 20.09 8.45
N GLY A 38 19.46 19.22 7.46
CA GLY A 38 18.63 19.55 6.30
C GLY A 38 17.15 19.77 6.64
N LEU A 39 16.61 19.02 7.61
CA LEU A 39 15.19 19.10 8.01
C LEU A 39 14.78 20.49 8.49
N GLU A 40 15.60 21.12 9.36
CA GLU A 40 15.35 22.47 9.85
C GLU A 40 15.26 23.48 8.71
N LEU A 41 16.17 23.38 7.76
CA LEU A 41 16.26 24.29 6.63
C LEU A 41 15.10 24.11 5.62
N ALA A 42 14.68 22.88 5.39
CA ALA A 42 13.56 22.55 4.52
C ALA A 42 12.19 22.76 5.17
N ARG A 43 12.14 23.14 6.45
CA ARG A 43 10.92 23.27 7.27
C ARG A 43 10.05 21.99 7.23
N MET A 44 10.70 20.84 7.12
CA MET A 44 10.05 19.55 7.11
C MET A 44 9.72 19.11 8.55
N ARG A 45 8.55 18.56 8.76
CA ARG A 45 8.15 18.05 10.08
C ARG A 45 8.93 16.79 10.42
N HIS A 46 9.56 16.79 11.59
CA HIS A 46 10.20 15.62 12.16
C HIS A 46 9.40 15.08 13.35
N VAL A 47 9.15 13.78 13.35
CA VAL A 47 8.54 13.06 14.46
C VAL A 47 9.58 12.12 15.05
N LEU A 48 10.06 12.47 16.26
CA LEU A 48 11.02 11.66 16.99
C LEU A 48 10.35 10.40 17.51
N VAL A 49 10.96 9.26 17.26
CA VAL A 49 10.56 7.96 17.81
C VAL A 49 11.63 7.41 18.76
N ARG A 50 11.35 6.29 19.44
CA ARG A 50 12.29 5.67 20.37
C ARG A 50 12.84 4.32 19.89
N HIS A 51 12.40 3.87 18.74
CA HIS A 51 12.86 2.65 18.08
C HIS A 51 12.64 2.79 16.57
N GLU A 52 13.57 2.36 15.75
CA GLU A 52 13.52 2.56 14.29
C GLU A 52 12.37 1.79 13.62
N GLN A 53 11.99 0.66 14.18
CA GLN A 53 10.78 -0.05 13.77
C GLN A 53 9.54 0.86 13.84
N ASN A 54 9.44 1.64 14.93
CA ASN A 54 8.33 2.58 15.09
C ASN A 54 8.39 3.75 14.10
N ALA A 55 9.60 4.14 13.64
CA ALA A 55 9.72 5.14 12.60
C ALA A 55 9.06 4.69 11.29
N VAL A 56 9.32 3.45 10.88
CA VAL A 56 8.76 2.89 9.65
C VAL A 56 7.28 2.58 9.81
N PHE A 57 6.81 2.04 10.95
CA PHE A 57 5.37 1.86 11.20
C PHE A 57 4.61 3.18 11.27
N ALA A 58 5.21 4.23 11.82
CA ALA A 58 4.59 5.57 11.82
C ALA A 58 4.51 6.15 10.40
N ALA A 59 5.54 5.96 9.58
CA ALA A 59 5.54 6.33 8.17
C ALA A 59 4.48 5.53 7.38
N ASP A 60 4.35 4.24 7.63
CA ASP A 60 3.31 3.37 7.05
C ASP A 60 1.92 3.88 7.41
N GLY A 61 1.64 4.08 8.70
CA GLY A 61 0.36 4.61 9.17
C GLY A 61 0.04 6.00 8.60
N TYR A 62 1.04 6.87 8.50
CA TYR A 62 0.90 8.18 7.89
C TYR A 62 0.53 8.09 6.41
N ALA A 63 1.24 7.24 5.65
CA ALA A 63 0.96 7.04 4.23
C ALA A 63 -0.47 6.49 4.00
N ARG A 64 -0.93 5.55 4.82
CA ARG A 64 -2.30 5.01 4.75
C ARG A 64 -3.35 6.07 5.06
N ALA A 65 -3.15 6.88 6.08
CA ALA A 65 -4.13 7.87 6.53
C ALA A 65 -4.20 9.10 5.62
N SER A 66 -3.04 9.62 5.20
CA SER A 66 -2.95 10.83 4.39
C SER A 66 -3.04 10.59 2.88
N GLY A 67 -2.67 9.39 2.43
CA GLY A 67 -2.48 9.07 1.01
C GLY A 67 -1.22 9.70 0.41
N GLN A 68 -0.33 10.26 1.25
CA GLN A 68 0.94 10.87 0.85
C GLN A 68 2.10 9.90 1.03
N LEU A 69 3.20 10.17 0.34
CA LEU A 69 4.46 9.47 0.60
C LEU A 69 5.01 9.87 1.97
N ALA A 70 5.64 8.93 2.65
CA ALA A 70 6.30 9.18 3.92
C ALA A 70 7.73 8.62 3.92
N ALA A 71 8.61 9.22 4.73
CA ALA A 71 9.97 8.76 4.89
C ALA A 71 10.33 8.48 6.35
N ALA A 72 11.24 7.54 6.55
CA ALA A 72 11.90 7.30 7.82
C ALA A 72 13.41 7.46 7.67
N PHE A 73 14.05 8.10 8.67
CA PHE A 73 15.50 8.26 8.74
C PHE A 73 16.08 7.41 9.85
N VAL A 74 17.03 6.57 9.50
CA VAL A 74 17.71 5.67 10.45
C VAL A 74 19.23 5.73 10.28
N ILE A 75 19.94 5.32 11.33
CA ILE A 75 21.40 5.14 11.23
C ILE A 75 21.73 3.81 10.53
N SER A 76 23.02 3.63 10.19
CA SER A 76 23.55 2.38 9.65
C SER A 76 23.38 1.20 10.61
N GLY A 77 23.52 -0.01 10.10
CA GLY A 77 23.58 -1.24 10.88
C GLY A 77 22.29 -1.50 11.68
N PRO A 78 22.35 -1.41 13.03
CA PRO A 78 21.19 -1.71 13.88
C PRO A 78 19.97 -0.84 13.57
N GLY A 79 20.14 0.40 13.10
CA GLY A 79 19.00 1.23 12.69
C GLY A 79 18.24 0.61 11.50
N VAL A 80 18.97 0.05 10.54
CA VAL A 80 18.38 -0.64 9.39
C VAL A 80 17.74 -1.97 9.80
N THR A 81 18.44 -2.79 10.60
CA THR A 81 17.91 -4.10 11.03
C THR A 81 16.66 -3.93 11.89
N ASN A 82 16.60 -2.94 12.76
CA ASN A 82 15.42 -2.61 13.54
C ASN A 82 14.23 -2.18 12.67
N ALA A 83 14.48 -1.49 11.56
CA ALA A 83 13.44 -1.02 10.63
C ALA A 83 12.88 -2.14 9.75
N LEU A 84 13.59 -3.25 9.59
CA LEU A 84 13.30 -4.30 8.60
C LEU A 84 11.92 -4.93 8.78
N THR A 85 11.49 -5.20 10.00
CA THR A 85 10.16 -5.76 10.30
C THR A 85 9.04 -4.88 9.71
N ALA A 86 9.11 -3.58 9.95
CA ALA A 86 8.10 -2.65 9.47
C ALA A 86 8.16 -2.43 7.95
N LEU A 87 9.36 -2.51 7.34
CA LEU A 87 9.50 -2.53 5.88
C LEU A 87 8.85 -3.78 5.27
N ALA A 88 9.07 -4.95 5.86
CA ALA A 88 8.46 -6.19 5.41
C ALA A 88 6.92 -6.13 5.50
N GLN A 89 6.39 -5.48 6.54
CA GLN A 89 4.95 -5.24 6.65
C GLN A 89 4.45 -4.28 5.57
N ALA A 90 5.15 -3.15 5.35
CA ALA A 90 4.81 -2.21 4.29
C ALA A 90 4.88 -2.86 2.89
N TRP A 91 5.82 -3.77 2.68
CA TRP A 91 5.90 -4.60 1.48
C TRP A 91 4.65 -5.48 1.34
N SER A 92 4.30 -6.25 2.37
CA SER A 92 3.14 -7.14 2.37
C SER A 92 1.85 -6.36 2.06
N ASP A 93 1.67 -5.20 2.69
CA ASP A 93 0.43 -4.41 2.60
C ASP A 93 0.43 -3.38 1.46
N SER A 94 1.49 -3.35 0.63
CA SER A 94 1.57 -2.43 -0.51
C SER A 94 1.53 -0.95 -0.11
N VAL A 95 2.36 -0.57 0.86
CA VAL A 95 2.45 0.80 1.36
C VAL A 95 3.75 1.46 0.89
N PRO A 96 3.69 2.65 0.24
CA PRO A 96 4.87 3.33 -0.26
C PRO A 96 5.57 4.11 0.86
N VAL A 97 6.58 3.51 1.47
CA VAL A 97 7.44 4.14 2.48
C VAL A 97 8.87 4.22 1.95
N LEU A 98 9.52 5.36 2.11
CA LEU A 98 10.94 5.53 1.82
C LEU A 98 11.76 5.41 3.11
N LEU A 99 12.60 4.41 3.20
CA LEU A 99 13.62 4.33 4.24
C LEU A 99 14.94 4.91 3.74
N VAL A 100 15.40 6.00 4.35
CA VAL A 100 16.72 6.58 4.11
C VAL A 100 17.62 6.25 5.30
N ALA A 101 18.68 5.53 5.04
CA ALA A 101 19.68 5.17 6.04
C ALA A 101 21.03 5.84 5.74
N SER A 102 21.82 6.05 6.77
CA SER A 102 23.26 6.27 6.56
C SER A 102 23.99 4.95 6.35
N ALA A 103 25.20 5.04 5.83
CA ALA A 103 26.15 3.93 5.72
C ALA A 103 27.50 4.37 6.31
N PRO A 104 28.40 3.44 6.68
CA PRO A 104 29.78 3.77 7.05
C PRO A 104 30.51 4.59 5.97
N LEU A 105 31.68 5.12 6.31
CA LEU A 105 32.52 5.87 5.37
C LEU A 105 32.79 5.06 4.09
N ARG A 106 32.75 5.73 2.92
CA ARG A 106 33.05 5.07 1.62
C ARG A 106 34.35 4.26 1.63
N ALA A 107 35.36 4.77 2.33
CA ALA A 107 36.68 4.09 2.43
C ALA A 107 36.63 2.78 3.21
N THR A 108 35.63 2.58 4.08
CA THR A 108 35.51 1.41 4.97
C THR A 108 34.41 0.43 4.54
N LEU A 109 33.58 0.82 3.61
CA LEU A 109 32.45 0.00 3.15
C LEU A 109 32.90 -1.37 2.62
N GLY A 110 32.35 -2.45 3.19
CA GLY A 110 32.61 -3.83 2.78
C GLY A 110 34.02 -4.34 3.13
N ARG A 111 34.75 -3.64 4.01
CA ARG A 111 36.12 -4.05 4.39
C ARG A 111 36.16 -5.08 5.52
N GLY A 112 35.11 -5.18 6.33
CA GLY A 112 35.11 -6.05 7.49
C GLY A 112 36.10 -5.60 8.58
N TRP A 113 36.29 -4.29 8.72
CA TRP A 113 37.26 -3.72 9.68
C TRP A 113 36.69 -3.50 11.06
N GLY A 114 35.39 -3.88 11.26
CA GLY A 114 34.72 -3.69 12.55
C GLY A 114 34.40 -2.22 12.85
N VAL A 115 34.17 -1.41 11.82
CA VAL A 115 33.75 -0.01 12.03
C VAL A 115 32.35 0.01 12.67
N LEU A 116 32.04 1.10 13.37
CA LEU A 116 30.77 1.23 14.10
C LEU A 116 29.58 0.94 13.18
N HIS A 117 28.74 -0.01 13.60
CA HIS A 117 27.50 -0.39 12.90
C HIS A 117 27.72 -1.00 11.50
N GLU A 118 28.91 -1.56 11.25
CA GLU A 118 29.20 -2.22 9.98
C GLU A 118 28.29 -3.46 9.79
N LEU A 119 27.73 -3.59 8.59
CA LEU A 119 27.10 -4.80 8.08
C LEU A 119 27.84 -5.24 6.81
N PRO A 120 27.89 -6.54 6.50
CA PRO A 120 28.53 -7.04 5.28
C PRO A 120 27.96 -6.40 4.01
N ASP A 121 26.65 -6.32 3.89
CA ASP A 121 25.93 -5.63 2.81
C ASP A 121 24.55 -5.19 3.32
N GLN A 122 24.47 -3.92 3.71
CA GLN A 122 23.25 -3.33 4.25
C GLN A 122 22.12 -3.23 3.20
N ARG A 123 22.48 -2.93 1.95
CA ARG A 123 21.54 -2.86 0.83
C ARG A 123 20.95 -4.23 0.50
N ALA A 124 21.78 -5.27 0.41
CA ALA A 124 21.32 -6.63 0.14
C ALA A 124 20.38 -7.16 1.22
N LEU A 125 20.60 -6.77 2.49
CA LEU A 125 19.73 -7.15 3.60
C LEU A 125 18.29 -6.70 3.40
N VAL A 126 18.04 -5.51 2.84
CA VAL A 126 16.69 -4.94 2.67
C VAL A 126 16.09 -5.18 1.29
N ALA A 127 16.89 -5.63 0.32
CA ALA A 127 16.45 -5.80 -1.07
C ALA A 127 15.27 -6.77 -1.22
N GLY A 128 15.16 -7.77 -0.34
CA GLY A 128 14.06 -8.76 -0.37
C GLY A 128 12.69 -8.22 0.07
N VAL A 129 12.65 -7.03 0.69
CA VAL A 129 11.43 -6.41 1.22
C VAL A 129 11.23 -4.98 0.72
N THR A 130 11.84 -4.62 -0.39
CA THR A 130 11.72 -3.31 -1.05
C THR A 130 11.63 -3.46 -2.55
N ALA A 131 10.86 -2.59 -3.21
CA ALA A 131 10.80 -2.54 -4.68
C ALA A 131 12.06 -1.92 -5.29
N PHE A 132 12.76 -1.10 -4.50
CA PHE A 132 14.04 -0.53 -4.86
C PHE A 132 14.94 -0.46 -3.62
N ALA A 133 16.17 -0.91 -3.76
CA ALA A 133 17.21 -0.79 -2.75
C ALA A 133 18.47 -0.20 -3.41
N GLY A 134 18.81 1.01 -3.01
CA GLY A 134 19.96 1.76 -3.54
C GLY A 134 21.04 2.03 -2.50
N SER A 135 22.28 2.20 -2.99
CA SER A 135 23.44 2.64 -2.20
C SER A 135 24.24 3.63 -3.05
N ALA A 136 24.32 4.88 -2.64
CA ALA A 136 24.99 5.93 -3.40
C ALA A 136 26.44 6.13 -2.94
N ARG A 137 27.34 6.35 -3.88
CA ARG A 137 28.77 6.62 -3.60
C ARG A 137 29.23 8.01 -4.01
N SER A 138 28.40 8.71 -4.78
CA SER A 138 28.58 10.11 -5.19
C SER A 138 27.26 10.82 -5.18
N ASP A 139 27.28 12.16 -5.24
CA ASP A 139 26.07 12.96 -5.32
C ASP A 139 25.28 12.73 -6.62
N THR A 140 25.98 12.48 -7.74
CA THR A 140 25.35 12.14 -9.02
C THR A 140 24.63 10.79 -8.96
N GLU A 141 25.27 9.75 -8.41
CA GLU A 141 24.61 8.46 -8.18
C GLU A 141 23.42 8.63 -7.25
N LEU A 142 23.54 9.43 -6.18
CA LEU A 142 22.48 9.68 -5.23
C LEU A 142 21.26 10.29 -5.92
N ARG A 143 21.44 11.26 -6.80
CA ARG A 143 20.35 11.84 -7.59
C ARG A 143 19.61 10.77 -8.42
N ASP A 144 20.36 9.94 -9.13
CA ASP A 144 19.78 8.91 -9.99
C ASP A 144 19.07 7.81 -9.14
N GLN A 145 19.62 7.48 -7.98
CA GLN A 145 19.00 6.54 -7.03
C GLN A 145 17.74 7.10 -6.35
N LEU A 146 17.73 8.39 -5.99
CA LEU A 146 16.52 9.05 -5.50
C LEU A 146 15.42 9.02 -6.57
N ARG A 147 15.78 9.31 -7.83
CA ARG A 147 14.83 9.22 -8.95
C ARG A 147 14.26 7.81 -9.08
N ALA A 148 15.10 6.78 -9.02
CA ALA A 148 14.68 5.38 -9.09
C ALA A 148 13.81 4.98 -7.89
N ALA A 149 14.16 5.42 -6.68
CA ALA A 149 13.37 5.18 -5.47
C ALA A 149 11.95 5.80 -5.59
N PHE A 150 11.84 7.06 -6.03
CA PHE A 150 10.56 7.70 -6.25
C PHE A 150 9.76 7.07 -7.39
N ALA A 151 10.42 6.62 -8.44
CA ALA A 151 9.76 5.87 -9.51
C ALA A 151 9.15 4.57 -8.98
N ALA A 152 9.89 3.80 -8.15
CA ALA A 152 9.40 2.58 -7.53
C ALA A 152 8.25 2.82 -6.53
N LEU A 153 8.34 3.88 -5.71
CA LEU A 153 7.27 4.25 -4.76
C LEU A 153 5.95 4.61 -5.45
N ARG A 154 6.02 5.12 -6.68
CA ARG A 154 4.87 5.62 -7.45
C ARG A 154 4.41 4.64 -8.53
N ALA A 155 5.18 3.59 -8.82
CA ALA A 155 4.87 2.63 -9.89
C ALA A 155 3.73 1.70 -9.48
N GLY A 156 2.78 1.44 -10.40
CA GLY A 156 1.80 0.38 -10.35
C GLY A 156 1.30 0.02 -8.94
N ARG A 157 1.74 -1.13 -8.44
CA ARG A 157 1.50 -1.54 -7.07
C ARG A 157 2.49 -0.86 -6.12
N PRO A 158 2.04 -0.02 -5.16
CA PRO A 158 2.93 0.64 -4.21
C PRO A 158 3.75 -0.36 -3.38
N ARG A 159 5.04 -0.06 -3.19
CA ARG A 159 5.96 -0.86 -2.36
C ARG A 159 6.97 0.06 -1.69
N PRO A 160 7.56 -0.32 -0.56
CA PRO A 160 8.61 0.48 0.05
C PRO A 160 9.87 0.54 -0.80
N SER A 161 10.64 1.61 -0.62
CA SER A 161 11.96 1.80 -1.22
C SER A 161 12.99 2.10 -0.15
N TYR A 162 14.24 1.77 -0.43
CA TYR A 162 15.36 1.96 0.47
C TYR A 162 16.52 2.65 -0.24
N LEU A 163 17.19 3.54 0.50
CA LEU A 163 18.42 4.20 0.06
C LEU A 163 19.37 4.35 1.22
N ASP A 164 20.62 3.88 1.08
CA ASP A 164 21.70 4.22 2.01
C ASP A 164 22.72 5.18 1.41
N ILE A 165 23.25 6.04 2.28
CA ILE A 165 24.16 7.12 1.91
C ILE A 165 25.32 7.14 2.91
N PRO A 166 26.59 7.02 2.44
CA PRO A 166 27.76 7.10 3.29
C PRO A 166 27.79 8.41 4.08
N LEU A 167 28.18 8.31 5.35
CA LEU A 167 28.17 9.46 6.26
C LEU A 167 29.09 10.60 5.81
N ASP A 168 30.22 10.28 5.17
CA ASP A 168 31.12 11.27 4.60
C ASP A 168 30.52 11.98 3.37
N LEU A 169 29.80 11.24 2.54
CA LEU A 169 29.08 11.84 1.40
C LEU A 169 27.99 12.81 1.86
N LEU A 170 27.24 12.49 2.91
CA LEU A 170 26.18 13.36 3.44
C LEU A 170 26.68 14.76 3.81
N GLY A 171 27.92 14.86 4.31
CA GLY A 171 28.54 16.12 4.71
C GLY A 171 29.21 16.91 3.57
N GLU A 172 29.38 16.32 2.40
CA GLU A 172 30.06 16.97 1.28
C GLU A 172 29.23 18.10 0.68
N PRO A 173 29.89 19.21 0.26
CA PRO A 173 29.23 20.22 -0.57
C PRO A 173 28.79 19.62 -1.90
N THR A 174 27.66 20.07 -2.44
CA THR A 174 27.18 19.66 -3.76
C THR A 174 26.66 20.83 -4.58
N ALA A 175 26.81 20.73 -5.90
CA ALA A 175 26.20 21.65 -6.86
C ALA A 175 24.77 21.25 -7.23
N LEU A 176 24.31 20.04 -6.88
CA LEU A 176 22.94 19.58 -7.13
C LEU A 176 21.92 20.49 -6.42
N ARG A 177 20.75 20.61 -6.99
CA ARG A 177 19.62 21.30 -6.39
C ARG A 177 18.42 20.40 -6.35
N ALA A 178 17.55 20.60 -5.36
CA ALA A 178 16.30 19.84 -5.24
C ALA A 178 15.53 19.86 -6.57
N GLU A 179 15.07 18.70 -6.97
CA GLU A 179 14.32 18.53 -8.22
C GLU A 179 13.05 17.72 -7.97
N VAL A 180 12.01 18.00 -8.73
CA VAL A 180 10.78 17.21 -8.75
C VAL A 180 10.97 16.10 -9.76
N PHE A 181 10.88 14.86 -9.29
CA PHE A 181 10.93 13.70 -10.17
C PHE A 181 9.56 13.48 -10.83
N PRO A 182 9.53 13.02 -12.09
CA PRO A 182 8.28 12.69 -12.74
C PRO A 182 7.42 11.74 -11.89
N GLY A 183 6.13 12.01 -11.82
CA GLY A 183 5.17 11.05 -11.29
C GLY A 183 5.22 9.76 -12.10
N ALA A 184 4.82 8.63 -11.51
CA ALA A 184 4.53 7.45 -12.31
C ALA A 184 3.46 7.81 -13.36
N ALA A 185 3.54 7.20 -14.53
CA ALA A 185 2.41 7.26 -15.46
C ALA A 185 1.16 6.74 -14.71
N PRO A 186 0.01 7.39 -14.87
CA PRO A 186 -1.23 6.89 -14.27
C PRO A 186 -1.41 5.42 -14.65
N THR A 187 -1.76 4.59 -13.68
CA THR A 187 -2.14 3.20 -14.00
C THR A 187 -3.27 3.25 -15.02
N PRO A 188 -3.13 2.57 -16.15
CA PRO A 188 -4.13 2.67 -17.21
C PRO A 188 -5.49 2.13 -16.73
N LEU A 189 -6.54 2.69 -17.28
CA LEU A 189 -7.86 2.09 -17.22
C LEU A 189 -7.79 0.74 -17.98
N PRO A 190 -8.40 -0.33 -17.48
CA PRO A 190 -8.50 -1.57 -18.26
C PRO A 190 -9.07 -1.35 -19.66
N PRO A 191 -8.71 -2.18 -20.65
CA PRO A 191 -9.22 -2.05 -22.01
C PRO A 191 -10.75 -1.99 -22.03
N ARG A 192 -11.30 -1.10 -22.85
CA ARG A 192 -12.75 -0.84 -22.92
C ARG A 192 -13.58 -2.11 -23.14
N HIS A 193 -13.15 -2.99 -24.04
CA HIS A 193 -13.85 -4.24 -24.30
C HIS A 193 -13.93 -5.16 -23.06
N ALA A 194 -12.89 -5.17 -22.21
CA ALA A 194 -12.89 -5.95 -20.97
C ALA A 194 -13.82 -5.34 -19.92
N LEU A 195 -13.91 -4.01 -19.84
CA LEU A 195 -14.88 -3.31 -18.99
C LEU A 195 -16.31 -3.57 -19.44
N GLU A 196 -16.58 -3.55 -20.75
CA GLU A 196 -17.89 -3.88 -21.32
C GLU A 196 -18.27 -5.35 -21.05
N GLN A 197 -17.33 -6.29 -21.10
CA GLN A 197 -17.57 -7.69 -20.69
C GLN A 197 -17.92 -7.80 -19.20
N ALA A 198 -17.21 -7.06 -18.32
CA ALA A 198 -17.53 -7.04 -16.90
C ALA A 198 -18.94 -6.47 -16.64
N GLN A 199 -19.32 -5.42 -17.36
CA GLN A 199 -20.66 -4.84 -17.29
C GLN A 199 -21.74 -5.85 -17.72
N GLN A 200 -21.51 -6.59 -18.80
CA GLN A 200 -22.43 -7.63 -19.26
C GLN A 200 -22.60 -8.76 -18.24
N LEU A 201 -21.50 -9.20 -17.61
CA LEU A 201 -21.55 -10.20 -16.53
C LEU A 201 -22.38 -9.69 -15.34
N LEU A 202 -22.16 -8.43 -14.92
CA LEU A 202 -22.91 -7.81 -13.83
C LEU A 202 -24.39 -7.63 -14.18
N ALA A 203 -24.71 -7.18 -15.39
CA ALA A 203 -26.10 -7.00 -15.83
C ALA A 203 -26.90 -8.32 -15.85
N GLY A 204 -26.23 -9.44 -16.12
CA GLY A 204 -26.82 -10.78 -16.07
C GLY A 204 -26.83 -11.43 -14.68
N ALA A 205 -26.15 -10.86 -13.70
CA ALA A 205 -26.00 -11.48 -12.40
C ALA A 205 -27.29 -11.43 -11.58
N ARG A 206 -27.54 -12.52 -10.87
CA ARG A 206 -28.65 -12.64 -9.91
C ARG A 206 -28.19 -12.58 -8.46
N ARG A 207 -26.93 -12.93 -8.21
CA ARG A 207 -26.33 -12.99 -6.86
C ARG A 207 -24.91 -12.40 -6.89
N PRO A 208 -24.76 -11.12 -7.26
CA PRO A 208 -23.46 -10.51 -7.34
C PRO A 208 -22.88 -10.17 -5.96
N VAL A 209 -21.57 -10.39 -5.80
CA VAL A 209 -20.80 -9.98 -4.62
C VAL A 209 -19.59 -9.17 -5.08
N PHE A 210 -19.34 -8.05 -4.41
CA PHE A 210 -18.11 -7.28 -4.56
C PHE A 210 -17.19 -7.56 -3.39
N ILE A 211 -15.90 -7.80 -3.67
CA ILE A 211 -14.81 -7.87 -2.69
C ILE A 211 -13.91 -6.66 -2.94
N ALA A 212 -13.95 -5.68 -2.04
CA ALA A 212 -13.19 -4.46 -2.18
C ALA A 212 -11.92 -4.50 -1.30
N GLY A 213 -10.75 -4.47 -1.94
CA GLY A 213 -9.46 -4.35 -1.27
C GLY A 213 -8.97 -2.90 -1.17
N GLY A 214 -7.71 -2.74 -0.77
CA GLY A 214 -7.05 -1.43 -0.62
C GLY A 214 -7.08 -0.59 -1.88
N GLY A 215 -6.91 -1.21 -3.06
CA GLY A 215 -6.97 -0.53 -4.36
C GLY A 215 -8.35 0.03 -4.73
N ALA A 216 -9.42 -0.52 -4.16
CA ALA A 216 -10.80 -0.06 -4.38
C ALA A 216 -11.27 1.00 -3.36
N ARG A 217 -10.50 1.29 -2.30
CA ARG A 217 -10.91 2.17 -1.19
C ARG A 217 -11.39 3.55 -1.64
N ARG A 218 -10.81 4.10 -2.71
CA ARG A 218 -11.18 5.41 -3.26
C ARG A 218 -12.41 5.41 -4.16
N ALA A 219 -13.00 4.24 -4.42
CA ALA A 219 -14.17 4.08 -5.29
C ALA A 219 -15.50 4.01 -4.52
N GLY A 220 -15.58 4.53 -3.29
CA GLY A 220 -16.75 4.37 -2.42
C GLY A 220 -18.08 4.78 -3.05
N ALA A 221 -18.13 5.91 -3.77
CA ALA A 221 -19.35 6.35 -4.47
C ALA A 221 -19.76 5.37 -5.59
N ALA A 222 -18.80 4.91 -6.39
CA ALA A 222 -19.04 3.93 -7.45
C ALA A 222 -19.48 2.57 -6.89
N LEU A 223 -18.80 2.09 -5.83
CA LEU A 223 -19.18 0.86 -5.14
C LEU A 223 -20.60 0.94 -4.59
N ARG A 224 -20.97 2.07 -3.95
CA ARG A 224 -22.34 2.29 -3.47
C ARG A 224 -23.35 2.17 -4.60
N GLN A 225 -23.13 2.88 -5.70
CA GLN A 225 -24.01 2.85 -6.87
C GLN A 225 -24.17 1.42 -7.40
N LEU A 226 -23.06 0.71 -7.61
CA LEU A 226 -23.07 -0.65 -8.16
C LEU A 226 -23.79 -1.65 -7.24
N VAL A 227 -23.56 -1.61 -5.91
CA VAL A 227 -24.24 -2.55 -5.00
C VAL A 227 -25.71 -2.25 -4.82
N GLU A 228 -26.11 -0.98 -4.97
CA GLU A 228 -27.52 -0.59 -4.91
C GLU A 228 -28.28 -0.95 -6.19
N SER A 229 -27.67 -0.72 -7.37
CA SER A 229 -28.32 -1.01 -8.66
C SER A 229 -28.43 -2.51 -8.93
N HIS A 230 -27.44 -3.30 -8.52
CA HIS A 230 -27.39 -4.75 -8.76
C HIS A 230 -27.94 -5.60 -7.60
N ASP A 231 -28.46 -4.99 -6.54
CA ASP A 231 -28.88 -5.69 -5.31
C ASP A 231 -27.77 -6.59 -4.73
N ALA A 232 -26.52 -6.13 -4.88
CA ALA A 232 -25.31 -6.87 -4.53
C ALA A 232 -24.92 -6.72 -3.06
N TYR A 233 -24.12 -7.65 -2.55
CA TYR A 233 -23.37 -7.44 -1.31
C TYR A 233 -21.97 -6.92 -1.59
N LEU A 234 -21.41 -6.18 -0.60
CA LEU A 234 -20.03 -5.77 -0.57
C LEU A 234 -19.37 -6.26 0.71
N VAL A 235 -18.30 -7.02 0.56
CA VAL A 235 -17.39 -7.37 1.63
C VAL A 235 -16.05 -6.65 1.39
N THR A 236 -15.43 -6.16 2.44
CA THR A 236 -14.12 -5.53 2.34
C THR A 236 -13.03 -6.45 2.88
N THR A 237 -11.82 -6.31 2.35
CA THR A 237 -10.64 -6.77 3.06
C THR A 237 -10.32 -5.79 4.20
N VAL A 238 -9.35 -6.12 5.06
CA VAL A 238 -8.88 -5.19 6.11
C VAL A 238 -8.40 -3.87 5.47
N ALA A 239 -7.64 -3.95 4.37
CA ALA A 239 -7.14 -2.78 3.66
C ALA A 239 -8.23 -2.00 2.89
N GLY A 240 -9.34 -2.66 2.54
CA GLY A 240 -10.49 -2.06 1.86
C GLY A 240 -11.51 -1.44 2.80
N LYS A 241 -11.34 -1.59 4.12
CA LYS A 241 -12.26 -1.06 5.13
C LYS A 241 -12.48 0.45 4.93
N GLY A 242 -13.73 0.88 5.03
CA GLY A 242 -14.15 2.26 4.77
C GLY A 242 -14.53 2.55 3.31
N ALA A 243 -14.38 1.62 2.37
CA ALA A 243 -14.85 1.79 0.99
C ALA A 243 -16.38 1.97 0.90
N LEU A 244 -17.12 1.37 1.84
CA LEU A 244 -18.55 1.60 2.06
C LEU A 244 -18.78 1.64 3.57
N PRO A 245 -19.64 2.54 4.09
CA PRO A 245 -19.98 2.52 5.52
C PRO A 245 -20.51 1.16 5.95
N GLU A 246 -20.06 0.68 7.10
CA GLU A 246 -20.50 -0.63 7.62
C GLU A 246 -21.99 -0.64 8.00
N SER A 247 -22.58 0.54 8.26
CA SER A 247 -24.02 0.73 8.47
C SER A 247 -24.87 0.58 7.19
N HIS A 248 -24.24 0.54 6.01
CA HIS A 248 -24.95 0.38 4.75
C HIS A 248 -25.55 -1.02 4.62
N ALA A 249 -26.79 -1.14 4.15
CA ALA A 249 -27.52 -2.41 4.05
C ALA A 249 -26.82 -3.49 3.18
N ALA A 250 -26.00 -3.07 2.20
CA ALA A 250 -25.22 -3.99 1.36
C ALA A 250 -23.86 -4.38 1.99
N SER A 251 -23.43 -3.72 3.08
CA SER A 251 -22.09 -3.91 3.63
C SER A 251 -22.03 -5.11 4.57
N LEU A 252 -21.14 -6.04 4.26
CA LEU A 252 -20.78 -7.16 5.13
C LEU A 252 -19.58 -6.83 6.04
N GLY A 253 -18.94 -5.66 5.86
CA GLY A 253 -17.71 -5.30 6.57
C GLY A 253 -16.52 -6.16 6.17
N ALA A 254 -15.51 -6.24 7.02
CA ALA A 254 -14.31 -7.07 6.81
C ALA A 254 -14.54 -8.50 7.36
N SER A 255 -15.51 -9.20 6.82
CA SER A 255 -16.01 -10.46 7.38
C SER A 255 -15.67 -11.72 6.59
N LEU A 256 -14.74 -11.65 5.63
CA LEU A 256 -14.28 -12.81 4.84
C LEU A 256 -13.79 -14.00 5.68
N PRO A 257 -13.19 -13.84 6.88
CA PRO A 257 -12.79 -14.97 7.70
C PRO A 257 -13.94 -15.84 8.24
N TYR A 258 -15.18 -15.33 8.20
CA TYR A 258 -16.31 -15.99 8.84
C TYR A 258 -17.13 -16.84 7.87
N ALA A 259 -17.51 -18.03 8.31
CA ALA A 259 -18.25 -19.01 7.50
C ALA A 259 -19.51 -18.44 6.83
N PRO A 260 -20.38 -17.63 7.49
CA PRO A 260 -21.54 -17.07 6.82
C PRO A 260 -21.21 -16.19 5.60
N THR A 261 -20.08 -15.46 5.65
CA THR A 261 -19.62 -14.65 4.51
C THR A 261 -19.05 -15.54 3.41
N GLN A 262 -18.26 -16.55 3.77
CA GLN A 262 -17.69 -17.50 2.81
C GLN A 262 -18.78 -18.27 2.07
N GLU A 263 -19.81 -18.71 2.77
CA GLU A 263 -20.99 -19.37 2.19
C GLU A 263 -21.73 -18.45 1.19
N LEU A 264 -21.87 -17.16 1.53
CA LEU A 264 -22.50 -16.17 0.67
C LEU A 264 -21.65 -15.92 -0.58
N VAL A 265 -20.33 -15.78 -0.44
CA VAL A 265 -19.42 -15.62 -1.58
C VAL A 265 -19.41 -16.88 -2.46
N ALA A 266 -19.44 -18.07 -1.87
CA ALA A 266 -19.53 -19.32 -2.61
C ALA A 266 -20.86 -19.49 -3.38
N ALA A 267 -21.95 -18.94 -2.86
CA ALA A 267 -23.28 -18.96 -3.50
C ALA A 267 -23.44 -17.88 -4.59
N ALA A 268 -22.52 -16.92 -4.69
CA ALA A 268 -22.57 -15.87 -5.71
C ALA A 268 -22.42 -16.45 -7.12
N ASP A 269 -23.16 -15.90 -8.08
CA ASP A 269 -23.01 -16.23 -9.52
C ASP A 269 -21.98 -15.33 -10.21
N VAL A 270 -21.75 -14.11 -9.67
CA VAL A 270 -20.67 -13.22 -10.09
C VAL A 270 -19.97 -12.65 -8.85
N VAL A 271 -18.66 -12.77 -8.80
CA VAL A 271 -17.80 -12.13 -7.79
C VAL A 271 -16.88 -11.13 -8.48
N VAL A 272 -16.91 -9.87 -8.03
CA VAL A 272 -15.98 -8.83 -8.51
C VAL A 272 -14.98 -8.54 -7.40
N ALA A 273 -13.76 -9.04 -7.54
CA ALA A 273 -12.65 -8.79 -6.62
C ALA A 273 -11.79 -7.64 -7.15
N ALA A 274 -11.87 -6.47 -6.51
CA ALA A 274 -11.26 -5.24 -6.96
C ALA A 274 -10.16 -4.75 -6.00
N GLY A 275 -8.93 -4.62 -6.52
CA GLY A 275 -7.77 -4.10 -5.78
C GLY A 275 -7.43 -4.93 -4.54
N THR A 276 -7.48 -6.25 -4.66
CA THR A 276 -7.18 -7.20 -3.58
C THR A 276 -6.42 -8.41 -4.09
N GLU A 277 -5.46 -8.87 -3.28
CA GLU A 277 -4.75 -10.13 -3.50
C GLU A 277 -5.58 -11.35 -3.11
N LEU A 278 -6.67 -11.18 -2.35
CA LEU A 278 -7.38 -12.28 -1.68
C LEU A 278 -6.39 -13.09 -0.81
N SER A 279 -5.64 -12.36 0.02
CA SER A 279 -4.55 -12.91 0.81
C SER A 279 -5.06 -13.78 1.97
N GLU A 280 -4.19 -14.60 2.52
CA GLU A 280 -4.51 -15.43 3.70
C GLU A 280 -4.99 -14.58 4.87
N THR A 281 -4.44 -13.38 5.06
CA THR A 281 -4.84 -12.44 6.12
C THR A 281 -6.29 -11.95 6.00
N ASP A 282 -6.90 -12.07 4.83
CA ASP A 282 -8.30 -11.71 4.62
C ASP A 282 -9.26 -12.88 4.88
N ILE A 283 -8.78 -14.12 4.82
CA ILE A 283 -9.63 -15.32 4.87
C ILE A 283 -9.40 -16.22 6.10
N TYR A 284 -8.24 -16.17 6.73
CA TYR A 284 -7.75 -16.86 7.96
C TYR A 284 -8.20 -18.30 8.21
N THR A 285 -9.48 -18.61 8.05
CA THR A 285 -10.09 -19.89 8.44
C THR A 285 -10.09 -20.92 7.31
N THR A 286 -9.64 -20.55 6.13
CA THR A 286 -9.53 -21.42 4.96
C THR A 286 -8.29 -21.08 4.16
N THR A 287 -7.73 -22.07 3.48
CA THR A 287 -6.58 -21.85 2.57
C THR A 287 -6.98 -21.23 1.24
N ARG A 288 -8.28 -21.31 0.90
CA ARG A 288 -8.82 -20.78 -0.34
C ARG A 288 -10.29 -20.46 -0.19
N LEU A 289 -10.69 -19.26 -0.59
CA LEU A 289 -12.08 -18.85 -0.64
C LEU A 289 -12.79 -19.54 -1.81
N ALA A 290 -13.89 -20.22 -1.54
CA ALA A 290 -14.70 -20.83 -2.58
C ALA A 290 -15.50 -19.74 -3.32
N MET A 291 -15.37 -19.71 -4.65
CA MET A 291 -16.12 -18.85 -5.57
C MET A 291 -16.61 -19.72 -6.72
N ASN A 292 -17.88 -20.15 -6.66
CA ASN A 292 -18.42 -21.12 -7.64
C ASN A 292 -18.95 -20.44 -8.90
N GLY A 293 -19.16 -19.14 -8.86
CA GLY A 293 -19.58 -18.31 -9.99
C GLY A 293 -18.43 -17.72 -10.78
N SER A 294 -18.75 -16.80 -11.67
CA SER A 294 -17.78 -16.08 -12.48
C SER A 294 -16.98 -15.09 -11.63
N LEU A 295 -15.66 -15.26 -11.59
CA LEU A 295 -14.75 -14.34 -10.89
C LEU A 295 -14.22 -13.29 -11.87
N VAL A 296 -14.52 -12.02 -11.61
CA VAL A 296 -13.91 -10.86 -12.27
C VAL A 296 -12.87 -10.29 -11.32
N ARG A 297 -11.61 -10.17 -11.75
CA ARG A 297 -10.55 -9.55 -10.96
C ARG A 297 -10.09 -8.26 -11.60
N ILE A 298 -9.94 -7.21 -10.79
CA ILE A 298 -9.42 -5.89 -11.19
C ILE A 298 -8.22 -5.57 -10.32
N ASP A 299 -7.03 -5.51 -10.90
CA ASP A 299 -5.80 -5.21 -10.17
C ASP A 299 -4.76 -4.51 -11.06
N VAL A 300 -3.90 -3.73 -10.43
CA VAL A 300 -2.74 -3.08 -11.07
C VAL A 300 -1.58 -4.04 -11.29
N ASP A 301 -1.58 -5.17 -10.62
CA ASP A 301 -0.56 -6.20 -10.68
C ASP A 301 -1.04 -7.37 -11.55
N GLU A 302 -0.50 -7.47 -12.77
CA GLU A 302 -0.87 -8.50 -13.73
C GLU A 302 -0.59 -9.91 -13.20
N GLN A 303 0.44 -10.10 -12.38
CA GLN A 303 0.75 -11.41 -11.81
C GLN A 303 -0.35 -11.87 -10.85
N LYS A 304 -0.95 -10.94 -10.10
CA LYS A 304 -2.06 -11.24 -9.19
C LYS A 304 -3.34 -11.60 -9.90
N LEU A 305 -3.54 -11.11 -11.10
CA LEU A 305 -4.70 -11.50 -11.93
C LEU A 305 -4.63 -12.95 -12.41
N ARG A 306 -3.44 -13.56 -12.37
CA ARG A 306 -3.16 -14.92 -12.90
C ARG A 306 -2.66 -15.90 -11.83
N ASP A 307 -2.77 -15.54 -10.55
CA ASP A 307 -2.35 -16.39 -9.44
C ASP A 307 -3.34 -17.54 -9.17
N HIS A 308 -3.33 -18.10 -7.96
CA HIS A 308 -4.15 -19.25 -7.57
C HIS A 308 -5.68 -19.01 -7.63
N TYR A 309 -6.14 -17.76 -7.77
CA TYR A 309 -7.53 -17.42 -8.06
C TYR A 309 -7.70 -17.09 -9.54
N GLY A 310 -7.91 -18.12 -10.37
CA GLY A 310 -8.14 -17.93 -11.80
C GLY A 310 -9.42 -17.15 -12.08
N ALA A 311 -9.27 -15.94 -12.61
CA ALA A 311 -10.40 -15.12 -13.02
C ALA A 311 -10.97 -15.59 -14.39
N CYS A 312 -12.29 -15.58 -14.53
CA CYS A 312 -12.91 -15.74 -15.85
C CYS A 312 -12.72 -14.46 -16.70
N LEU A 313 -12.57 -13.31 -16.02
CA LEU A 313 -12.26 -12.02 -16.63
C LEU A 313 -11.26 -11.26 -15.77
N ALA A 314 -10.07 -11.01 -16.32
CA ALA A 314 -8.99 -10.26 -15.68
C ALA A 314 -8.89 -8.85 -16.28
N LEU A 315 -9.07 -7.83 -15.44
CA LEU A 315 -8.97 -6.42 -15.82
C LEU A 315 -7.68 -5.85 -15.23
N HIS A 316 -6.63 -5.74 -16.04
CA HIS A 316 -5.39 -5.12 -15.62
C HIS A 316 -5.51 -3.60 -15.67
N GLY A 317 -5.49 -2.96 -14.50
CA GLY A 317 -5.62 -1.52 -14.38
C GLY A 317 -5.98 -1.04 -12.98
N ASP A 318 -6.18 0.27 -12.83
CA ASP A 318 -6.59 0.88 -11.56
C ASP A 318 -8.01 0.45 -11.17
N ALA A 319 -8.14 -0.18 -10.01
CA ALA A 319 -9.41 -0.73 -9.55
C ALA A 319 -10.46 0.37 -9.27
N ALA A 320 -10.05 1.53 -8.75
CA ALA A 320 -10.97 2.62 -8.49
C ALA A 320 -11.48 3.24 -9.80
N ALA A 321 -10.61 3.45 -10.78
CA ALA A 321 -10.98 3.95 -12.10
C ALA A 321 -11.88 2.97 -12.84
N ALA A 322 -11.60 1.67 -12.77
CA ALA A 322 -12.44 0.63 -13.37
C ALA A 322 -13.85 0.59 -12.76
N LEU A 323 -13.96 0.65 -11.42
CA LEU A 323 -15.24 0.69 -10.72
C LEU A 323 -16.03 1.97 -11.04
N GLN A 324 -15.36 3.12 -11.16
CA GLN A 324 -15.97 4.39 -11.58
C GLN A 324 -16.52 4.29 -13.01
N TRP A 325 -15.76 3.67 -13.91
CA TRP A 325 -16.20 3.43 -15.29
C TRP A 325 -17.44 2.52 -15.31
N LEU A 326 -17.40 1.39 -14.59
CA LEU A 326 -18.54 0.46 -14.50
C LEU A 326 -19.78 1.17 -13.95
N ALA A 327 -19.64 1.97 -12.89
CA ALA A 327 -20.77 2.71 -12.33
C ALA A 327 -21.34 3.77 -13.30
N SER A 328 -20.47 4.48 -14.04
CA SER A 328 -20.91 5.52 -14.99
C SER A 328 -21.59 4.97 -16.25
N HIS A 329 -21.38 3.69 -16.56
CA HIS A 329 -21.97 3.01 -17.71
C HIS A 329 -23.01 1.95 -17.28
N ASP A 330 -23.39 1.96 -16.00
CA ASP A 330 -24.37 1.02 -15.46
C ASP A 330 -25.79 1.41 -15.91
N GLU A 331 -26.38 0.57 -16.73
CA GLU A 331 -27.77 0.72 -17.20
C GLU A 331 -28.79 0.18 -16.19
N GLY A 332 -28.31 -0.28 -15.03
CA GLY A 332 -29.09 -0.92 -13.99
C GLY A 332 -29.42 -2.37 -14.30
N ALA A 333 -29.33 -3.22 -13.30
CA ALA A 333 -29.78 -4.60 -13.39
C ALA A 333 -31.23 -4.72 -12.93
N ARG A 334 -31.91 -5.80 -13.32
CA ARG A 334 -33.15 -6.21 -12.64
C ARG A 334 -32.77 -6.59 -11.22
N ARG A 335 -33.26 -5.84 -10.22
CA ARG A 335 -33.05 -6.20 -8.81
C ARG A 335 -33.49 -7.66 -8.60
N SER A 336 -32.55 -8.49 -8.24
CA SER A 336 -32.77 -9.95 -8.11
C SER A 336 -33.63 -10.32 -6.89
N GLY A 337 -33.76 -9.40 -5.93
CA GLY A 337 -34.33 -9.67 -4.63
C GLY A 337 -33.43 -10.52 -3.72
N TRP A 338 -32.17 -10.70 -4.07
CA TRP A 338 -31.25 -11.58 -3.32
C TRP A 338 -31.04 -11.10 -1.89
N ARG A 339 -30.69 -9.81 -1.68
CA ARG A 339 -30.55 -9.25 -0.32
C ARG A 339 -31.86 -9.29 0.47
N SER A 340 -32.99 -9.06 -0.19
CA SER A 340 -34.31 -9.15 0.46
C SER A 340 -34.61 -10.58 0.93
N ALA A 341 -34.14 -11.59 0.21
CA ALA A 341 -34.34 -12.99 0.55
C ALA A 341 -33.34 -13.52 1.60
N THR A 342 -32.13 -13.01 1.61
CA THR A 342 -31.02 -13.51 2.48
C THR A 342 -30.74 -12.64 3.69
N GLY A 343 -31.33 -11.46 3.77
CA GLY A 343 -31.11 -10.46 4.82
C GLY A 343 -30.06 -9.42 4.44
N ASP A 344 -30.13 -8.26 5.06
CA ASP A 344 -29.17 -7.18 4.86
C ASP A 344 -27.86 -7.39 5.64
N GLY A 345 -26.92 -6.45 5.53
CA GLY A 345 -25.64 -6.50 6.22
C GLY A 345 -25.77 -6.56 7.76
N ALA A 346 -26.81 -5.96 8.35
CA ALA A 346 -27.05 -6.05 9.79
C ALA A 346 -27.46 -7.46 10.20
N ALA A 347 -28.39 -8.06 9.48
CA ALA A 347 -28.82 -9.45 9.70
C ALA A 347 -27.64 -10.43 9.50
N HIS A 348 -26.77 -10.13 8.54
CA HIS A 348 -25.58 -10.95 8.31
C HIS A 348 -24.56 -10.85 9.46
N ARG A 349 -24.30 -9.64 9.98
CA ARG A 349 -23.43 -9.46 11.16
C ARG A 349 -23.98 -10.18 12.37
N ALA A 350 -25.28 -10.11 12.63
CA ALA A 350 -25.93 -10.84 13.72
C ALA A 350 -25.71 -12.36 13.61
N ARG A 351 -25.72 -12.91 12.39
CA ARG A 351 -25.40 -14.35 12.17
C ARG A 351 -23.93 -14.67 12.51
N ILE A 352 -23.00 -13.78 12.19
CA ILE A 352 -21.59 -13.95 12.56
C ILE A 352 -21.44 -13.88 14.08
N GLU A 353 -22.01 -12.86 14.73
CA GLU A 353 -21.95 -12.66 16.18
C GLU A 353 -22.55 -13.86 16.96
N ALA A 354 -23.62 -14.45 16.45
CA ALA A 354 -24.21 -15.65 17.06
C ALA A 354 -23.28 -16.88 17.04
N GLN A 355 -22.32 -16.93 16.13
CA GLN A 355 -21.33 -18.01 16.02
C GLN A 355 -20.07 -17.74 16.85
N LEU A 356 -19.87 -16.49 17.32
CA LEU A 356 -18.70 -16.16 18.15
C LEU A 356 -18.92 -16.64 19.60
N PRO A 357 -17.86 -17.10 20.28
CA PRO A 357 -17.88 -17.36 21.71
C PRO A 357 -18.34 -16.09 22.48
N GLU A 358 -19.04 -16.25 23.58
CA GLU A 358 -19.59 -15.10 24.35
C GLU A 358 -18.53 -14.08 24.75
N ASN A 359 -17.36 -14.56 25.16
CA ASN A 359 -16.22 -13.71 25.55
C ASN A 359 -15.52 -13.00 24.36
N SER A 360 -15.89 -13.32 23.13
CA SER A 360 -15.35 -12.72 21.91
C SER A 360 -16.33 -11.77 21.24
N ARG A 361 -17.55 -11.60 21.78
CA ARG A 361 -18.56 -10.69 21.26
C ARG A 361 -18.19 -9.26 21.67
N PRO A 362 -18.23 -8.29 20.73
CA PRO A 362 -18.00 -6.91 21.11
C PRO A 362 -19.07 -6.47 22.15
N ALA A 363 -18.63 -5.78 23.18
CA ALA A 363 -19.58 -5.08 24.05
C ALA A 363 -20.25 -3.98 23.19
N LEU A 364 -21.53 -4.09 22.99
CA LEU A 364 -22.38 -3.12 22.33
C LEU A 364 -22.49 -1.84 23.14
#